data_32227127b3ea936d0cc2a4a42aa6fe84
#
_entry.id   32227127b3ea936d0cc2a4a42aa6fe84
#
_cell.length_a   1.000
_cell.length_b   1.000
_cell.length_c   1.000
_cell.angle_alpha   90.00
_cell.angle_beta   90.00
_cell.angle_gamma   90.00
#
_symmetry.space_group_name_H-M   'P 1'
#
loop_
_entity.id
_entity.type
_entity.pdbx_description
1 polymer ?
#
loop_
_entity_poly.entity_id
_entity_poly.type
_entity_poly.pdbx_seq_one_letter_code
_entity_poly.pdbx_strand_id
1 'polypeptide(L)'
;PFTNKPGIFLSKVPIPYLVDIPIIGPIFFNHSLVVYASYLFIIIAYVYVFKTRPGLMLQGIGEKPAAAFARGANVKGLRYLYTITGGALIGLAGPMYSLAVKIGWAGQLSGLDGIGWIALAITIFGGWNPLRVAIGAYLFGGLQQLGITLQSATNIPIQILQAAPFPLMIFTLLLVNVGRADWVDRELAAMPERPRKVLSKILHALRTSPPSAIGVPFENE
;
A
#
# COMPACT_ATOMS: atom_id res chain seq x y z
N PRO A 1 15.13 7.64 -33.10
CA PRO A 1 14.73 9.06 -33.22
C PRO A 1 13.95 9.58 -32.02
N PHE A 2 13.39 8.71 -31.12
CA PHE A 2 12.59 9.13 -29.96
C PHE A 2 13.37 9.18 -28.64
N THR A 3 14.60 8.71 -28.61
CA THR A 3 15.42 8.57 -27.40
C THR A 3 15.97 9.87 -26.85
N ASN A 4 15.97 10.98 -27.62
CA ASN A 4 16.55 12.27 -27.21
C ASN A 4 15.51 13.37 -26.92
N LYS A 5 14.21 13.06 -26.84
CA LYS A 5 13.23 14.07 -26.42
C LYS A 5 13.13 14.06 -24.91
N PRO A 6 13.26 15.23 -24.24
CA PRO A 6 13.02 15.29 -22.80
C PRO A 6 11.61 14.84 -22.51
N GLY A 7 11.44 13.87 -21.61
CA GLY A 7 10.14 13.40 -21.19
C GLY A 7 9.34 14.51 -20.50
N ILE A 8 8.02 14.47 -20.60
CA ILE A 8 7.13 15.38 -19.89
C ILE A 8 7.21 15.03 -18.40
N PHE A 9 7.58 16.00 -17.58
CA PHE A 9 7.64 15.88 -16.13
C PHE A 9 6.63 16.80 -15.49
N LEU A 10 5.85 16.29 -14.55
CA LEU A 10 4.94 17.11 -13.77
C LEU A 10 5.75 17.88 -12.72
N SER A 11 5.92 19.18 -12.95
CA SER A 11 6.59 20.09 -12.02
C SER A 11 5.89 20.11 -10.65
N LYS A 12 6.64 20.46 -9.62
CA LYS A 12 6.07 20.71 -8.29
C LYS A 12 5.16 21.94 -8.35
N VAL A 13 4.00 21.82 -7.73
CA VAL A 13 3.03 22.90 -7.58
C VAL A 13 2.94 23.23 -6.09
N PRO A 14 3.72 24.20 -5.58
CA PRO A 14 3.64 24.59 -4.18
C PRO A 14 2.28 25.23 -3.90
N ILE A 15 1.63 24.84 -2.81
CA ILE A 15 0.38 25.47 -2.38
C ILE A 15 0.77 26.74 -1.60
N PRO A 16 0.41 27.96 -2.10
CA PRO A 16 0.76 29.20 -1.42
C PRO A 16 0.20 29.22 0.01
N TYR A 17 0.89 29.91 0.91
CA TYR A 17 0.62 29.99 2.36
C TYR A 17 0.87 28.70 3.17
N LEU A 18 0.65 27.51 2.62
CA LEU A 18 0.84 26.24 3.33
C LEU A 18 2.28 25.72 3.23
N VAL A 19 3.02 26.13 2.17
CA VAL A 19 4.44 25.80 1.99
C VAL A 19 5.32 26.51 3.02
N ASP A 20 4.90 27.68 3.50
CA ASP A 20 5.68 28.53 4.42
C ASP A 20 5.65 28.02 5.88
N ILE A 21 4.83 27.02 6.18
CA ILE A 21 4.77 26.40 7.51
C ILE A 21 6.08 25.63 7.75
N PRO A 22 6.87 25.97 8.79
CA PRO A 22 8.12 25.27 9.07
C PRO A 22 7.87 23.78 9.32
N ILE A 23 8.71 22.91 8.70
CA ILE A 23 8.66 21.44 8.78
C ILE A 23 7.50 20.81 7.99
N ILE A 24 6.24 21.21 8.24
CA ILE A 24 5.04 20.61 7.63
C ILE A 24 4.87 21.04 6.16
N GLY A 25 5.17 22.30 5.87
CA GLY A 25 5.03 22.87 4.53
C GLY A 25 5.79 22.10 3.46
N PRO A 26 7.11 21.97 3.57
CA PRO A 26 7.93 21.24 2.59
C PRO A 26 7.56 19.74 2.51
N ILE A 27 7.11 19.12 3.61
CA ILE A 27 6.81 17.68 3.67
C ILE A 27 5.48 17.35 2.98
N PHE A 28 4.47 18.23 3.04
CA PHE A 28 3.13 17.90 2.53
C PHE A 28 2.66 18.79 1.38
N PHE A 29 3.18 20.02 1.26
CA PHE A 29 2.63 21.04 0.37
C PHE A 29 3.58 21.51 -0.74
N ASN A 30 4.71 20.81 -0.95
CA ASN A 30 5.66 21.09 -2.02
C ASN A 30 5.84 19.86 -2.92
N HIS A 31 4.77 19.39 -3.50
CA HIS A 31 4.76 18.16 -4.28
C HIS A 31 4.15 18.35 -5.68
N SER A 32 4.28 17.31 -6.53
CA SER A 32 3.61 17.27 -7.83
C SER A 32 2.10 17.00 -7.66
N LEU A 33 1.33 17.35 -8.70
CA LEU A 33 -0.11 17.12 -8.74
C LEU A 33 -0.50 15.65 -8.46
N VAL A 34 0.36 14.69 -8.88
CA VAL A 34 0.13 13.26 -8.64
C VAL A 34 0.13 12.93 -7.15
N VAL A 35 1.00 13.56 -6.36
CA VAL A 35 1.04 13.35 -4.90
C VAL A 35 -0.22 13.90 -4.24
N TYR A 36 -0.69 15.08 -4.64
CA TYR A 36 -1.96 15.62 -4.12
C TYR A 36 -3.15 14.74 -4.51
N ALA A 37 -3.16 14.24 -5.75
CA ALA A 37 -4.16 13.29 -6.19
C ALA A 37 -4.14 11.99 -5.35
N SER A 38 -2.96 11.52 -4.92
CA SER A 38 -2.85 10.36 -4.05
C SER A 38 -3.45 10.60 -2.66
N TYR A 39 -3.28 11.79 -2.08
CA TYR A 39 -3.91 12.15 -0.80
C TYR A 39 -5.44 12.13 -0.91
N LEU A 40 -5.95 12.75 -1.96
CA LEU A 40 -7.40 12.74 -2.23
C LEU A 40 -7.90 11.31 -2.45
N PHE A 41 -7.15 10.50 -3.19
CA PHE A 41 -7.52 9.11 -3.46
C PHE A 41 -7.57 8.25 -2.19
N ILE A 42 -6.65 8.44 -1.25
CA ILE A 42 -6.66 7.73 0.05
C ILE A 42 -7.95 8.06 0.81
N ILE A 43 -8.34 9.34 0.86
CA ILE A 43 -9.56 9.78 1.54
C ILE A 43 -10.79 9.18 0.86
N ILE A 44 -10.86 9.26 -0.47
CA ILE A 44 -11.97 8.70 -1.26
C ILE A 44 -12.06 7.19 -1.04
N ALA A 45 -10.95 6.47 -1.12
CA ALA A 45 -10.92 5.02 -0.92
C ALA A 45 -11.39 4.64 0.48
N TYR A 46 -10.95 5.38 1.51
CA TYR A 46 -11.39 5.13 2.88
C TYR A 46 -12.90 5.36 3.05
N VAL A 47 -13.40 6.50 2.59
CA VAL A 47 -14.83 6.84 2.68
C VAL A 47 -15.65 5.83 1.88
N TYR A 48 -15.21 5.52 0.65
CA TYR A 48 -15.89 4.55 -0.20
C TYR A 48 -16.02 3.19 0.48
N VAL A 49 -14.91 2.61 0.94
CA VAL A 49 -14.88 1.25 1.51
C VAL A 49 -15.65 1.18 2.83
N PHE A 50 -15.52 2.17 3.72
CA PHE A 50 -16.04 2.05 5.09
C PHE A 50 -17.32 2.85 5.36
N LYS A 51 -17.67 3.82 4.51
CA LYS A 51 -18.78 4.73 4.77
C LYS A 51 -19.90 4.65 3.72
N THR A 52 -19.70 3.90 2.62
CA THR A 52 -20.73 3.79 1.58
C THR A 52 -21.38 2.41 1.53
N ARG A 53 -22.63 2.35 1.07
CA ARG A 53 -23.34 1.07 0.88
C ARG A 53 -22.62 0.10 -0.06
N PRO A 54 -22.12 0.51 -1.26
CA PRO A 54 -21.35 -0.39 -2.13
C PRO A 54 -20.03 -0.85 -1.50
N GLY A 55 -19.35 -0.03 -0.71
CA GLY A 55 -18.15 -0.42 0.02
C GLY A 55 -18.43 -1.46 1.10
N LEU A 56 -19.50 -1.32 1.86
CA LEU A 56 -19.93 -2.33 2.84
C LEU A 56 -20.34 -3.64 2.15
N MET A 57 -20.96 -3.56 0.98
CA MET A 57 -21.27 -4.75 0.17
C MET A 57 -20.00 -5.43 -0.34
N LEU A 58 -18.99 -4.66 -0.77
CA LEU A 58 -17.68 -5.18 -1.15
C LEU A 58 -17.03 -5.96 0.01
N GLN A 59 -17.05 -5.41 1.22
CA GLN A 59 -16.56 -6.12 2.41
C GLN A 59 -17.35 -7.41 2.67
N GLY A 60 -18.68 -7.34 2.57
CA GLY A 60 -19.55 -8.51 2.74
C GLY A 60 -19.26 -9.64 1.74
N ILE A 61 -18.99 -9.29 0.47
CA ILE A 61 -18.61 -10.26 -0.56
C ILE A 61 -17.22 -10.84 -0.29
N GLY A 62 -16.30 -10.04 0.27
CA GLY A 62 -14.96 -10.48 0.65
C GLY A 62 -14.96 -11.43 1.86
N GLU A 63 -15.88 -11.23 2.82
CA GLU A 63 -15.92 -12.02 4.04
C GLU A 63 -16.84 -13.25 3.91
N LYS A 64 -18.07 -13.05 3.45
CA LYS A 64 -19.11 -14.13 3.36
C LYS A 64 -19.93 -13.94 2.08
N PRO A 65 -19.42 -14.39 0.91
CA PRO A 65 -20.11 -14.21 -0.37
C PRO A 65 -21.49 -14.89 -0.41
N ALA A 66 -21.66 -16.06 0.21
CA ALA A 66 -22.95 -16.74 0.29
C ALA A 66 -24.00 -15.91 1.05
N ALA A 67 -23.61 -15.27 2.15
CA ALA A 67 -24.53 -14.41 2.92
C ALA A 67 -24.91 -13.13 2.14
N ALA A 68 -23.97 -12.58 1.36
CA ALA A 68 -24.24 -11.45 0.49
C ALA A 68 -25.21 -11.84 -0.65
N PHE A 69 -25.03 -13.02 -1.24
CA PHE A 69 -25.91 -13.58 -2.27
C PHE A 69 -27.32 -13.80 -1.73
N ALA A 70 -27.46 -14.39 -0.56
CA ALA A 70 -28.77 -14.61 0.09
C ALA A 70 -29.53 -13.30 0.37
N ARG A 71 -28.82 -12.17 0.46
CA ARG A 71 -29.39 -10.80 0.56
C ARG A 71 -29.65 -10.15 -0.81
N GLY A 72 -29.55 -10.87 -1.90
CA GLY A 72 -29.82 -10.40 -3.25
C GLY A 72 -28.65 -9.71 -3.94
N ALA A 73 -27.42 -9.81 -3.41
CA ALA A 73 -26.25 -9.23 -4.09
C ALA A 73 -25.81 -10.09 -5.28
N ASN A 74 -25.56 -9.46 -6.42
CA ASN A 74 -24.95 -10.14 -7.56
C ASN A 74 -23.43 -10.28 -7.32
N VAL A 75 -23.06 -11.35 -6.58
CA VAL A 75 -21.67 -11.60 -6.15
C VAL A 75 -20.72 -11.73 -7.35
N LYS A 76 -21.12 -12.47 -8.39
CA LYS A 76 -20.28 -12.66 -9.61
C LYS A 76 -20.03 -11.31 -10.30
N GLY A 77 -21.10 -10.57 -10.61
CA GLY A 77 -21.01 -9.27 -11.28
C GLY A 77 -20.18 -8.25 -10.50
N LEU A 78 -20.34 -8.20 -9.19
CA LEU A 78 -19.58 -7.29 -8.35
C LEU A 78 -18.09 -7.70 -8.25
N ARG A 79 -17.77 -8.98 -8.18
CA ARG A 79 -16.37 -9.45 -8.24
C ARG A 79 -15.71 -9.02 -9.55
N TYR A 80 -16.38 -9.20 -10.70
CA TYR A 80 -15.87 -8.73 -11.99
C TYR A 80 -15.66 -7.22 -12.00
N LEU A 81 -16.66 -6.45 -11.57
CA LEU A 81 -16.57 -4.99 -11.53
C LEU A 81 -15.38 -4.50 -10.72
N TYR A 82 -15.19 -5.03 -9.51
CA TYR A 82 -14.07 -4.61 -8.64
C TYR A 82 -12.71 -5.09 -9.16
N THR A 83 -12.65 -6.26 -9.81
CA THR A 83 -11.42 -6.73 -10.44
C THR A 83 -11.03 -5.83 -11.62
N ILE A 84 -11.98 -5.46 -12.48
CA ILE A 84 -11.77 -4.53 -13.60
C ILE A 84 -11.33 -3.16 -13.07
N THR A 85 -12.02 -2.64 -12.05
CA THR A 85 -11.66 -1.35 -11.43
C THR A 85 -10.25 -1.39 -10.83
N GLY A 86 -9.90 -2.47 -10.12
CA GLY A 86 -8.56 -2.66 -9.59
C GLY A 86 -7.50 -2.73 -10.68
N GLY A 87 -7.75 -3.47 -11.76
CA GLY A 87 -6.87 -3.53 -12.93
C GLY A 87 -6.68 -2.16 -13.60
N ALA A 88 -7.76 -1.39 -13.74
CA ALA A 88 -7.69 -0.03 -14.28
C ALA A 88 -6.83 0.90 -13.40
N LEU A 89 -6.96 0.82 -12.08
CA LEU A 89 -6.15 1.59 -11.14
C LEU A 89 -4.66 1.21 -11.20
N ILE A 90 -4.35 -0.08 -11.32
CA ILE A 90 -2.99 -0.56 -11.55
C ILE A 90 -2.46 -0.03 -12.88
N GLY A 91 -3.27 -0.08 -13.94
CA GLY A 91 -2.92 0.47 -15.25
C GLY A 91 -2.60 1.97 -15.21
N LEU A 92 -3.29 2.74 -14.39
CA LEU A 92 -3.01 4.17 -14.18
C LEU A 92 -1.71 4.43 -13.40
N ALA A 93 -1.25 3.49 -12.58
CA ALA A 93 -0.01 3.66 -11.83
C ALA A 93 1.23 3.75 -12.73
N GLY A 94 1.24 3.07 -13.88
CA GLY A 94 2.33 3.11 -14.85
C GLY A 94 2.62 4.52 -15.40
N PRO A 95 1.65 5.17 -16.05
CA PRO A 95 1.79 6.56 -16.48
C PRO A 95 2.14 7.53 -15.35
N MET A 96 1.53 7.39 -14.17
CA MET A 96 1.86 8.23 -13.02
C MET A 96 3.31 8.06 -12.59
N TYR A 97 3.85 6.85 -12.63
CA TYR A 97 5.26 6.60 -12.33
C TYR A 97 6.19 7.30 -13.34
N SER A 98 5.91 7.20 -14.64
CA SER A 98 6.72 7.82 -15.69
C SER A 98 6.61 9.35 -15.74
N LEU A 99 5.51 9.94 -15.23
CA LEU A 99 5.31 11.38 -15.19
C LEU A 99 5.83 12.04 -13.91
N ALA A 100 5.88 11.32 -12.80
CA ALA A 100 6.18 11.90 -11.49
C ALA A 100 7.48 11.38 -10.85
N VAL A 101 7.90 10.16 -11.17
CA VAL A 101 9.05 9.52 -10.51
C VAL A 101 10.24 9.39 -11.43
N LYS A 102 10.05 8.84 -12.63
CA LYS A 102 11.14 8.60 -13.59
C LYS A 102 10.74 9.15 -14.95
N ILE A 103 11.42 10.22 -15.34
CA ILE A 103 11.11 10.94 -16.60
C ILE A 103 11.35 10.04 -17.81
N GLY A 104 10.30 9.85 -18.59
CA GLY A 104 10.35 9.18 -19.89
C GLY A 104 10.44 7.66 -19.80
N TRP A 105 10.34 7.03 -20.98
CA TRP A 105 10.47 5.58 -21.15
C TRP A 105 11.88 5.26 -21.66
N ALA A 106 12.71 4.67 -20.82
CA ALA A 106 14.09 4.32 -21.17
C ALA A 106 14.26 2.90 -21.72
N GLY A 107 13.17 2.20 -22.01
CA GLY A 107 13.21 0.81 -22.51
C GLY A 107 13.73 -0.23 -21.51
N GLN A 108 14.28 0.19 -20.39
CA GLN A 108 14.76 -0.70 -19.33
C GLN A 108 13.75 -0.71 -18.18
N LEU A 109 13.28 -1.88 -17.82
CA LEU A 109 12.36 -2.13 -16.71
C LEU A 109 13.00 -1.88 -15.33
N SER A 110 14.29 -1.56 -15.28
CA SER A 110 15.14 -1.46 -14.09
C SER A 110 14.66 -0.53 -12.95
N GLY A 111 13.51 0.11 -13.09
CA GLY A 111 12.94 0.95 -12.02
C GLY A 111 11.58 0.48 -11.54
N LEU A 112 10.95 -0.45 -12.25
CA LEU A 112 9.62 -1.01 -11.91
C LEU A 112 9.72 -2.47 -11.43
N ASP A 113 10.89 -3.09 -11.63
CA ASP A 113 11.10 -4.49 -11.26
C ASP A 113 10.87 -4.69 -9.76
N GLY A 114 9.93 -5.56 -9.44
CA GLY A 114 9.59 -5.90 -8.07
C GLY A 114 8.69 -4.92 -7.32
N ILE A 115 8.41 -3.72 -7.83
CA ILE A 115 7.52 -2.74 -7.14
C ILE A 115 6.12 -3.32 -6.92
N GLY A 116 5.61 -4.14 -7.84
CA GLY A 116 4.34 -4.82 -7.67
C GLY A 116 4.32 -5.75 -6.44
N TRP A 117 5.40 -6.46 -6.19
CA TRP A 117 5.55 -7.31 -5.00
C TRP A 117 5.60 -6.50 -3.71
N ILE A 118 6.29 -5.36 -3.74
CA ILE A 118 6.33 -4.42 -2.61
C ILE A 118 4.92 -3.87 -2.34
N ALA A 119 4.18 -3.48 -3.38
CA ALA A 119 2.81 -3.00 -3.25
C ALA A 119 1.88 -4.07 -2.65
N LEU A 120 2.03 -5.32 -3.07
CA LEU A 120 1.29 -6.45 -2.48
C LEU A 120 1.63 -6.63 -0.99
N ALA A 121 2.91 -6.58 -0.65
CA ALA A 121 3.35 -6.69 0.75
C ALA A 121 2.82 -5.54 1.60
N ILE A 122 2.82 -4.30 1.10
CA ILE A 122 2.26 -3.13 1.79
C ILE A 122 0.75 -3.34 2.01
N THR A 123 0.04 -3.92 1.05
CA THR A 123 -1.40 -4.20 1.16
C THR A 123 -1.67 -5.25 2.24
N ILE A 124 -0.88 -6.32 2.29
CA ILE A 124 -0.97 -7.36 3.33
C ILE A 124 -0.65 -6.78 4.70
N PHE A 125 0.44 -5.99 4.82
CA PHE A 125 0.82 -5.30 6.04
C PHE A 125 -0.27 -4.34 6.51
N GLY A 126 -0.84 -3.57 5.60
CA GLY A 126 -1.94 -2.64 5.87
C GLY A 126 -3.27 -3.33 6.19
N GLY A 127 -3.37 -4.64 6.02
CA GLY A 127 -4.59 -5.43 6.31
C GLY A 127 -5.78 -5.00 5.46
N TRP A 128 -5.55 -4.74 4.19
CA TRP A 128 -6.57 -4.26 3.24
C TRP A 128 -7.28 -2.97 3.68
N ASN A 129 -6.68 -2.21 4.62
CA ASN A 129 -7.22 -0.94 5.08
C ASN A 129 -6.49 0.21 4.35
N PRO A 130 -7.20 1.08 3.59
CA PRO A 130 -6.58 2.15 2.80
C PRO A 130 -5.65 3.07 3.59
N LEU A 131 -6.00 3.43 4.83
CA LEU A 131 -5.16 4.31 5.66
C LEU A 131 -3.87 3.62 6.10
N ARG A 132 -3.96 2.34 6.51
CA ARG A 132 -2.77 1.57 6.92
C ARG A 132 -1.86 1.28 5.73
N VAL A 133 -2.44 0.99 4.56
CA VAL A 133 -1.72 0.83 3.29
C VAL A 133 -1.00 2.12 2.93
N ALA A 134 -1.63 3.28 3.08
CA ALA A 134 -1.00 4.57 2.84
C ALA A 134 0.20 4.81 3.77
N ILE A 135 0.06 4.56 5.08
CA ILE A 135 1.17 4.65 6.04
C ILE A 135 2.31 3.70 5.64
N GLY A 136 1.98 2.47 5.27
CA GLY A 136 2.95 1.49 4.76
C GLY A 136 3.68 2.00 3.51
N ALA A 137 2.96 2.56 2.54
CA ALA A 137 3.54 3.12 1.33
C ALA A 137 4.53 4.27 1.61
N TYR A 138 4.19 5.18 2.52
CA TYR A 138 5.11 6.25 2.94
C TYR A 138 6.34 5.71 3.68
N LEU A 139 6.16 4.71 4.55
CA LEU A 139 7.26 4.07 5.25
C LEU A 139 8.24 3.40 4.28
N PHE A 140 7.73 2.59 3.35
CA PHE A 140 8.55 1.92 2.34
C PHE A 140 9.21 2.91 1.38
N GLY A 141 8.48 3.93 0.91
CA GLY A 141 9.03 5.00 0.07
C GLY A 141 10.10 5.81 0.79
N GLY A 142 9.90 6.13 2.07
CA GLY A 142 10.87 6.80 2.92
C GLY A 142 12.15 5.99 3.10
N LEU A 143 12.04 4.68 3.34
CA LEU A 143 13.20 3.78 3.43
C LEU A 143 13.96 3.67 2.11
N GLN A 144 13.24 3.61 0.99
CA GLN A 144 13.86 3.62 -0.32
C GLN A 144 14.64 4.92 -0.57
N GLN A 145 14.05 6.06 -0.20
CA GLN A 145 14.72 7.36 -0.31
C GLN A 145 15.93 7.48 0.63
N LEU A 146 15.83 6.97 1.85
CA LEU A 146 16.97 6.90 2.77
C LEU A 146 18.10 6.04 2.20
N GLY A 147 17.79 4.91 1.56
CA GLY A 147 18.77 4.08 0.87
C GLY A 147 19.55 4.86 -0.19
N ILE A 148 18.86 5.64 -1.02
CA ILE A 148 19.47 6.48 -2.05
C ILE A 148 20.35 7.58 -1.41
N THR A 149 19.89 8.20 -0.34
CA THR A 149 20.64 9.25 0.37
C THR A 149 21.89 8.68 1.05
N LEU A 150 21.78 7.52 1.70
CA LEU A 150 22.91 6.86 2.35
C LEU A 150 23.98 6.40 1.36
N GLN A 151 23.61 6.15 0.12
CA GLN A 151 24.57 5.81 -0.94
C GLN A 151 25.64 6.89 -1.13
N SER A 152 25.27 8.16 -1.02
CA SER A 152 26.23 9.27 -1.14
C SER A 152 27.19 9.37 0.06
N ALA A 153 26.83 8.79 1.19
CA ALA A 153 27.59 8.81 2.44
C ALA A 153 28.36 7.49 2.70
N THR A 154 28.05 6.42 1.97
CA THR A 154 28.61 5.09 2.18
C THR A 154 29.13 4.51 0.88
N ASN A 155 30.20 3.71 0.94
CA ASN A 155 30.75 3.00 -0.21
C ASN A 155 29.95 1.71 -0.55
N ILE A 156 28.69 1.62 -0.14
CA ILE A 156 27.84 0.46 -0.40
C ILE A 156 27.36 0.50 -1.86
N PRO A 157 27.48 -0.59 -2.62
CA PRO A 157 26.99 -0.67 -3.98
C PRO A 157 25.48 -0.34 -4.06
N ILE A 158 25.09 0.45 -5.06
CA ILE A 158 23.71 0.90 -5.27
C ILE A 158 22.70 -0.26 -5.34
N GLN A 159 23.15 -1.40 -5.88
CA GLN A 159 22.32 -2.59 -6.04
C GLN A 159 21.84 -3.15 -4.69
N ILE A 160 22.70 -3.09 -3.66
CA ILE A 160 22.35 -3.54 -2.30
C ILE A 160 21.32 -2.60 -1.68
N LEU A 161 21.50 -1.29 -1.83
CA LEU A 161 20.58 -0.29 -1.30
C LEU A 161 19.22 -0.32 -2.01
N GLN A 162 19.22 -0.54 -3.32
CA GLN A 162 17.97 -0.72 -4.09
C GLN A 162 17.23 -2.01 -3.72
N ALA A 163 17.96 -3.04 -3.31
CA ALA A 163 17.38 -4.29 -2.84
C ALA A 163 16.83 -4.23 -1.41
N ALA A 164 17.18 -3.21 -0.60
CA ALA A 164 16.79 -3.09 0.80
C ALA A 164 15.27 -3.19 1.07
N PRO A 165 14.36 -2.68 0.22
CA PRO A 165 12.92 -2.86 0.41
C PRO A 165 12.45 -4.31 0.41
N PHE A 166 13.14 -5.23 -0.31
CA PHE A 166 12.72 -6.63 -0.40
C PHE A 166 12.90 -7.42 0.90
N PRO A 167 14.08 -7.41 1.57
CA PRO A 167 14.22 -7.99 2.89
C PRO A 167 13.23 -7.40 3.90
N LEU A 168 12.97 -6.10 3.85
CA LEU A 168 12.00 -5.46 4.72
C LEU A 168 10.58 -5.98 4.44
N MET A 169 10.21 -6.18 3.17
CA MET A 169 8.97 -6.79 2.77
C MET A 169 8.82 -8.19 3.38
N ILE A 170 9.83 -9.04 3.21
CA ILE A 170 9.84 -10.41 3.76
C ILE A 170 9.71 -10.36 5.29
N PHE A 171 10.49 -9.51 5.95
CA PHE A 171 10.44 -9.33 7.39
C PHE A 171 9.05 -8.88 7.86
N THR A 172 8.43 -7.95 7.17
CA THR A 172 7.07 -7.46 7.47
C THR A 172 6.02 -8.58 7.32
N LEU A 173 6.12 -9.39 6.25
CA LEU A 173 5.23 -10.54 6.06
C LEU A 173 5.44 -11.60 7.15
N LEU A 174 6.67 -11.84 7.55
CA LEU A 174 6.99 -12.74 8.67
C LEU A 174 6.40 -12.22 9.98
N LEU A 175 6.55 -10.92 10.29
CA LEU A 175 5.97 -10.30 11.49
C LEU A 175 4.44 -10.45 11.54
N VAL A 176 3.76 -10.19 10.43
CA VAL A 176 2.29 -10.35 10.35
C VAL A 176 1.92 -11.81 10.55
N ASN A 177 2.66 -12.74 9.98
CA ASN A 177 2.39 -14.16 10.08
C ASN A 177 2.67 -14.71 11.49
N VAL A 178 3.81 -14.35 12.06
CA VAL A 178 4.18 -14.69 13.44
C VAL A 178 3.16 -14.10 14.43
N GLY A 179 2.71 -12.86 14.23
CA GLY A 179 1.69 -12.24 15.07
C GLY A 179 0.36 -13.01 15.13
N ARG A 180 0.10 -13.93 14.19
CA ARG A 180 -1.09 -14.79 14.13
C ARG A 180 -0.88 -16.17 14.72
N ALA A 181 0.37 -16.54 15.02
CA ALA A 181 0.68 -17.89 15.47
C ALA A 181 0.18 -18.13 16.89
N ASP A 182 -0.50 -19.26 17.13
CA ASP A 182 -1.07 -19.63 18.43
C ASP A 182 -0.03 -19.73 19.56
N TRP A 183 1.23 -20.04 19.20
CA TRP A 183 2.31 -20.09 20.19
C TRP A 183 2.62 -18.70 20.77
N VAL A 184 2.48 -17.63 19.98
CA VAL A 184 2.67 -16.25 20.45
C VAL A 184 1.65 -15.89 21.52
N ASP A 185 0.39 -16.35 21.39
CA ASP A 185 -0.63 -16.12 22.39
C ASP A 185 -0.35 -16.90 23.70
N ARG A 186 0.24 -18.08 23.59
CA ARG A 186 0.68 -18.87 24.77
C ARG A 186 1.82 -18.18 25.51
N GLU A 187 2.85 -17.72 24.78
CA GLU A 187 3.97 -17.00 25.37
C GLU A 187 3.53 -15.66 26.00
N LEU A 188 2.63 -14.91 25.32
CA LEU A 188 2.04 -13.71 25.86
C LEU A 188 1.27 -13.95 27.17
N ALA A 189 0.58 -15.10 27.26
CA ALA A 189 -0.17 -15.46 28.46
C ALA A 189 0.74 -15.74 29.66
N ALA A 190 1.99 -16.21 29.42
CA ALA A 190 2.99 -16.49 30.43
C ALA A 190 3.76 -15.23 30.91
N MET A 191 3.64 -14.11 30.20
CA MET A 191 4.36 -12.88 30.52
C MET A 191 3.71 -12.07 31.66
N PRO A 192 4.51 -11.29 32.44
CA PRO A 192 4.00 -10.33 33.41
C PRO A 192 3.04 -9.30 32.78
N GLU A 193 2.07 -8.81 33.54
CA GLU A 193 0.98 -7.96 33.02
C GLU A 193 1.43 -6.70 32.26
N ARG A 194 2.49 -6.01 32.72
CA ARG A 194 2.95 -4.74 32.11
C ARG A 194 3.48 -4.93 30.68
N PRO A 195 4.48 -5.78 30.42
CA PRO A 195 4.96 -6.03 29.06
C PRO A 195 3.88 -6.72 28.18
N ARG A 196 3.06 -7.59 28.75
CA ARG A 196 1.96 -8.25 28.07
C ARG A 196 0.96 -7.26 27.46
N LYS A 197 0.52 -6.23 28.20
CA LYS A 197 -0.43 -5.21 27.70
C LYS A 197 0.13 -4.41 26.54
N VAL A 198 1.39 -4.04 26.56
CA VAL A 198 2.04 -3.30 25.47
C VAL A 198 2.21 -4.19 24.25
N LEU A 199 2.75 -5.37 24.46
CA LEU A 199 3.06 -6.30 23.37
C LEU A 199 1.78 -6.84 22.71
N SER A 200 0.75 -7.17 23.48
CA SER A 200 -0.55 -7.58 22.95
C SER A 200 -1.19 -6.47 22.11
N LYS A 201 -1.12 -5.21 22.54
CA LYS A 201 -1.64 -4.08 21.78
C LYS A 201 -0.93 -3.90 20.44
N ILE A 202 0.40 -4.04 20.42
CA ILE A 202 1.21 -3.97 19.20
C ILE A 202 0.88 -5.15 18.28
N LEU A 203 0.84 -6.37 18.81
CA LEU A 203 0.52 -7.57 18.05
C LEU A 203 -0.91 -7.54 17.51
N HIS A 204 -1.90 -7.10 18.30
CA HIS A 204 -3.26 -6.91 17.80
C HIS A 204 -3.35 -5.86 16.68
N ALA A 205 -2.54 -4.80 16.74
CA ALA A 205 -2.47 -3.81 15.65
C ALA A 205 -1.85 -4.39 14.37
N LEU A 206 -0.92 -5.35 14.51
CA LEU A 206 -0.28 -6.06 13.40
C LEU A 206 -1.11 -7.27 12.90
N ARG A 207 -2.02 -7.80 13.71
CA ARG A 207 -2.92 -8.88 13.31
C ARG A 207 -3.93 -8.38 12.29
N THR A 208 -3.60 -8.55 11.04
CA THR A 208 -4.50 -8.25 9.92
C THR A 208 -4.95 -9.56 9.31
N SER A 209 -6.25 -9.79 9.22
CA SER A 209 -6.78 -10.96 8.51
C SER A 209 -7.12 -10.57 7.07
N PRO A 210 -6.72 -11.39 6.08
CA PRO A 210 -7.25 -11.23 4.75
C PRO A 210 -8.76 -11.47 4.76
N PRO A 211 -9.52 -10.92 3.81
CA PRO A 211 -10.91 -11.29 3.61
C PRO A 211 -11.03 -12.82 3.48
N SER A 212 -11.96 -13.43 4.21
CA SER A 212 -12.04 -14.90 4.35
C SER A 212 -12.28 -15.62 3.02
N ALA A 213 -12.93 -14.97 2.06
CA ALA A 213 -13.21 -15.53 0.75
C ALA A 213 -12.19 -15.14 -0.33
N ILE A 214 -10.99 -14.67 0.06
CA ILE A 214 -9.93 -14.35 -0.91
C ILE A 214 -9.44 -15.63 -1.58
N GLY A 215 -9.42 -15.65 -2.92
CA GLY A 215 -9.00 -16.82 -3.70
C GLY A 215 -10.01 -17.98 -3.73
N VAL A 216 -11.15 -17.86 -3.04
CA VAL A 216 -12.19 -18.90 -3.03
C VAL A 216 -13.18 -18.63 -4.18
N PRO A 217 -13.39 -19.58 -5.09
CA PRO A 217 -14.42 -19.45 -6.12
C PRO A 217 -15.81 -19.39 -5.46
N PHE A 218 -16.71 -18.62 -6.04
CA PHE A 218 -18.11 -18.58 -5.62
C PHE A 218 -18.95 -19.35 -6.64
N GLU A 219 -19.46 -20.49 -6.23
CA GLU A 219 -20.42 -21.29 -6.98
C GLU A 219 -21.80 -21.05 -6.42
N ASN A 220 -22.77 -20.76 -7.29
CA ASN A 220 -24.18 -20.74 -6.93
C ASN A 220 -24.66 -22.20 -6.96
N GLU A 221 -24.79 -22.83 -5.82
CA GLU A 221 -25.62 -24.01 -5.70
C GLU A 221 -27.10 -23.61 -5.67
#